data_fd23f0f07e3242affadda032c2b0f941
#
_entry.id   fd23f0f07e3242affadda032c2b0f941
#
_cell.length_a   1.000
_cell.length_b   1.000
_cell.length_c   1.000
_cell.angle_alpha   90.00
_cell.angle_beta   90.00
_cell.angle_gamma   90.00
#
_symmetry.space_group_name_H-M   'P 1'
#
loop_
_entity.id
_entity.type
_entity.pdbx_description
1 polymer ?
#
loop_
_entity_poly.entity_id
_entity_poly.type
_entity_poly.pdbx_seq_one_letter_code
_entity_poly.pdbx_strand_id
1 'polypeptide(L)'
;MSEPIHRLHTLPELFFSEETDRPFVFCNDCRQPLAACEEGHLIQKVISKGETIMELALCIACHDKLQQSYSQESRERIWNFYLDHGDIGGRLKKFNAVPAGDPEPWTNHCLTCGATRSSQDEYVIAGQVLDGLLVYGETPMMVCGSCMEKITDMLSEETRDSYDKWMERVVPSAPETIDDKPRRRVFL
;
A
#
# COMPACT_ATOMS: atom_id res chain seq x y z
N MET A 1 -6.30 -26.81 4.24
CA MET A 1 -5.96 -25.41 3.91
C MET A 1 -4.63 -25.15 4.58
N SER A 2 -3.53 -25.04 3.82
CA SER A 2 -2.23 -24.66 4.38
C SER A 2 -2.30 -23.19 4.80
N GLU A 3 -1.88 -22.89 6.03
CA GLU A 3 -1.73 -21.51 6.49
C GLU A 3 -0.85 -20.72 5.52
N PRO A 4 -1.17 -19.45 5.26
CA PRO A 4 -0.31 -18.61 4.44
C PRO A 4 1.06 -18.52 5.12
N ILE A 5 2.10 -18.87 4.38
CA ILE A 5 3.47 -18.82 4.90
C ILE A 5 3.91 -17.35 4.87
N HIS A 6 3.91 -16.68 6.02
CA HIS A 6 4.48 -15.35 6.18
C HIS A 6 5.91 -15.47 6.72
N ARG A 7 6.82 -14.62 6.18
CA ARG A 7 8.16 -14.43 6.73
C ARG A 7 8.31 -13.04 7.25
N LEU A 8 8.86 -12.90 8.45
CA LEU A 8 9.13 -11.64 9.11
C LEU A 8 10.62 -11.32 8.99
N HIS A 9 10.95 -10.13 8.53
CA HIS A 9 12.31 -9.65 8.40
C HIS A 9 12.45 -8.21 8.85
N THR A 10 13.67 -7.81 9.19
CA THR A 10 13.99 -6.42 9.53
C THR A 10 13.35 -5.46 8.54
N LEU A 11 12.72 -4.41 9.05
CA LEU A 11 12.08 -3.39 8.23
C LEU A 11 13.14 -2.62 7.43
N PRO A 12 13.09 -2.66 6.08
CA PRO A 12 14.04 -1.91 5.25
C PRO A 12 13.78 -0.41 5.28
N GLU A 13 14.83 0.40 5.05
CA GLU A 13 14.74 1.88 4.97
C GLU A 13 13.72 2.37 3.95
N LEU A 14 13.45 1.61 2.90
CA LEU A 14 12.38 1.87 1.92
C LEU A 14 11.01 2.15 2.59
N PHE A 15 10.77 1.56 3.75
CA PHE A 15 9.53 1.71 4.53
C PHE A 15 9.68 2.65 5.73
N PHE A 16 10.78 3.38 5.85
CA PHE A 16 10.92 4.43 6.86
C PHE A 16 10.20 5.69 6.41
N SER A 17 9.79 6.52 7.36
CA SER A 17 9.26 7.86 7.07
C SER A 17 10.37 8.73 6.47
N GLU A 18 10.09 9.39 5.35
CA GLU A 18 10.99 10.37 4.72
C GLU A 18 11.26 11.58 5.63
N GLU A 19 10.27 11.96 6.45
CA GLU A 19 10.38 13.11 7.35
C GLU A 19 11.40 12.86 8.47
N THR A 20 11.45 11.63 9.00
CA THR A 20 12.23 11.31 10.21
C THR A 20 13.41 10.39 9.93
N ASP A 21 13.48 9.78 8.76
CA ASP A 21 14.44 8.74 8.38
C ASP A 21 14.44 7.55 9.38
N ARG A 22 13.25 7.22 9.90
CA ARG A 22 13.01 6.17 10.91
C ARG A 22 11.67 5.47 10.65
N PRO A 23 11.46 4.29 11.28
CA PRO A 23 10.14 3.64 11.27
C PRO A 23 9.04 4.58 11.75
N PHE A 24 7.85 4.45 11.16
CA PHE A 24 6.67 5.18 11.62
C PHE A 24 6.34 4.80 13.07
N VAL A 25 5.94 5.80 13.87
CA VAL A 25 5.68 5.62 15.31
C VAL A 25 4.20 5.59 15.61
N PHE A 26 3.39 6.39 14.90
CA PHE A 26 1.96 6.55 15.17
C PHE A 26 1.11 6.26 13.94
N CYS A 27 -0.06 5.68 14.15
CA CYS A 27 -1.09 5.56 13.13
C CYS A 27 -1.54 6.96 12.67
N ASN A 28 -1.54 7.21 11.37
CA ASN A 28 -1.96 8.51 10.83
C ASN A 28 -3.43 8.83 11.14
N ASP A 29 -4.30 7.83 11.25
CA ASP A 29 -5.73 8.02 11.51
C ASP A 29 -6.05 8.16 13.01
N CYS A 30 -5.81 7.13 13.82
CA CYS A 30 -6.20 7.13 15.24
C CYS A 30 -5.14 7.67 16.20
N ARG A 31 -3.93 7.97 15.72
CA ARG A 31 -2.80 8.48 16.51
C ARG A 31 -2.28 7.54 17.61
N GLN A 32 -2.72 6.29 17.63
CA GLN A 32 -2.15 5.31 18.55
C GLN A 32 -0.73 4.90 18.14
N PRO A 33 0.14 4.57 19.11
CA PRO A 33 1.45 4.01 18.82
C PRO A 33 1.33 2.72 18.00
N LEU A 34 2.02 2.63 16.88
CA LEU A 34 1.98 1.45 15.99
C LEU A 34 2.59 0.22 16.66
N ALA A 35 3.55 0.41 17.56
CA ALA A 35 4.13 -0.67 18.35
C ALA A 35 3.14 -1.33 19.35
N ALA A 36 2.01 -0.69 19.63
CA ALA A 36 0.95 -1.23 20.49
C ALA A 36 -0.16 -1.93 19.68
N CYS A 37 -0.06 -1.99 18.36
CA CYS A 37 -1.07 -2.61 17.50
C CYS A 37 -0.74 -4.08 17.28
N GLU A 38 -1.45 -4.98 17.97
CA GLU A 38 -1.22 -6.44 17.95
C GLU A 38 -1.29 -7.05 16.54
N GLU A 39 -2.19 -6.53 15.68
CA GLU A 39 -2.33 -6.99 14.28
C GLU A 39 -1.35 -6.31 13.32
N GLY A 40 -0.48 -5.42 13.84
CA GLY A 40 0.47 -4.65 13.07
C GLY A 40 -0.14 -3.45 12.34
N HIS A 41 0.54 -3.00 11.29
CA HIS A 41 0.14 -1.84 10.51
C HIS A 41 0.57 -1.94 9.05
N LEU A 42 -0.05 -1.16 8.20
CA LEU A 42 0.30 -1.00 6.80
C LEU A 42 1.04 0.32 6.59
N ILE A 43 2.09 0.30 5.80
CA ILE A 43 2.80 1.48 5.31
C ILE A 43 2.53 1.60 3.82
N GLN A 44 2.21 2.81 3.37
CA GLN A 44 2.01 3.15 1.97
C GLN A 44 2.79 4.40 1.63
N LYS A 45 3.49 4.39 0.50
CA LYS A 45 4.19 5.54 -0.07
C LYS A 45 3.80 5.72 -1.52
N VAL A 46 3.39 6.93 -1.88
CA VAL A 46 3.20 7.34 -3.27
C VAL A 46 4.44 8.07 -3.73
N ILE A 47 5.05 7.53 -4.77
CA ILE A 47 6.24 8.10 -5.37
C ILE A 47 5.87 8.68 -6.74
N SER A 48 6.30 9.92 -7.01
CA SER A 48 6.16 10.57 -8.31
C SER A 48 7.49 11.18 -8.72
N LYS A 49 7.97 10.84 -9.91
CA LYS A 49 9.24 11.34 -10.47
C LYS A 49 10.45 11.09 -9.55
N GLY A 50 10.41 10.00 -8.80
CA GLY A 50 11.49 9.61 -7.89
C GLY A 50 11.41 10.23 -6.49
N GLU A 51 10.42 11.08 -6.21
CA GLU A 51 10.20 11.71 -4.92
C GLU A 51 8.96 11.12 -4.22
N THR A 52 9.04 10.91 -2.91
CA THR A 52 7.88 10.52 -2.10
C THR A 52 6.98 11.74 -1.91
N ILE A 53 5.81 11.73 -2.54
CA ILE A 53 4.84 12.83 -2.49
C ILE A 53 3.77 12.63 -1.42
N MET A 54 3.61 11.41 -0.95
CA MET A 54 2.71 11.08 0.15
C MET A 54 3.20 9.80 0.82
N GLU A 55 3.15 9.78 2.14
CA GLU A 55 3.38 8.59 2.94
C GLU A 55 2.41 8.51 4.10
N LEU A 56 2.04 7.31 4.48
CA LEU A 56 1.19 7.06 5.64
C LEU A 56 1.42 5.68 6.23
N ALA A 57 1.13 5.57 7.53
CA ALA A 57 1.09 4.30 8.25
C ALA A 57 -0.25 4.17 8.97
N LEU A 58 -0.95 3.06 8.77
CA LEU A 58 -2.26 2.80 9.36
C LEU A 58 -2.23 1.49 10.14
N CYS A 59 -2.66 1.50 11.40
CA CYS A 59 -2.94 0.24 12.07
C CYS A 59 -4.03 -0.54 11.32
N ILE A 60 -4.00 -1.87 11.40
CA ILE A 60 -4.95 -2.73 10.69
C ILE A 60 -6.41 -2.36 10.99
N ALA A 61 -6.74 -2.05 12.26
CA ALA A 61 -8.08 -1.64 12.63
C ALA A 61 -8.57 -0.35 11.92
N CYS A 62 -7.68 0.63 11.68
CA CYS A 62 -8.04 1.84 10.92
C CYS A 62 -8.15 1.56 9.42
N HIS A 63 -7.26 0.73 8.88
CA HIS A 63 -7.35 0.26 7.50
C HIS A 63 -8.68 -0.47 7.24
N ASP A 64 -9.08 -1.39 8.12
CA ASP A 64 -10.33 -2.13 7.99
C ASP A 64 -11.57 -1.23 8.07
N LYS A 65 -11.55 -0.21 8.95
CA LYS A 65 -12.61 0.80 8.99
C LYS A 65 -12.72 1.57 7.68
N LEU A 66 -11.60 1.93 7.08
CA LEU A 66 -11.57 2.58 5.78
C LEU A 66 -12.18 1.66 4.71
N GLN A 67 -11.74 0.41 4.65
CA GLN A 67 -12.28 -0.58 3.71
C GLN A 67 -13.80 -0.81 3.89
N GLN A 68 -14.28 -0.83 5.14
CA GLN A 68 -15.71 -0.97 5.45
C GLN A 68 -16.54 0.25 5.05
N SER A 69 -15.93 1.43 4.91
CA SER A 69 -16.62 2.64 4.43
C SER A 69 -16.86 2.64 2.92
N TYR A 70 -16.24 1.71 2.17
CA TYR A 70 -16.46 1.57 0.74
C TYR A 70 -17.74 0.81 0.46
N SER A 71 -18.41 1.13 -0.65
CA SER A 71 -19.55 0.34 -1.10
C SER A 71 -19.17 -1.12 -1.34
N GLN A 72 -20.11 -2.04 -1.13
CA GLN A 72 -19.87 -3.46 -1.38
C GLN A 72 -19.38 -3.69 -2.83
N GLU A 73 -20.03 -3.04 -3.79
CA GLU A 73 -19.68 -3.14 -5.20
C GLU A 73 -18.23 -2.71 -5.46
N SER A 74 -17.77 -1.61 -4.86
CA SER A 74 -16.39 -1.14 -5.00
C SER A 74 -15.40 -2.11 -4.40
N ARG A 75 -15.68 -2.67 -3.22
CA ARG A 75 -14.83 -3.69 -2.60
C ARG A 75 -14.71 -4.95 -3.46
N GLU A 76 -15.82 -5.42 -4.02
CA GLU A 76 -15.83 -6.58 -4.92
C GLU A 76 -15.03 -6.31 -6.20
N ARG A 77 -15.14 -5.10 -6.77
CA ARG A 77 -14.38 -4.71 -7.97
C ARG A 77 -12.88 -4.61 -7.70
N ILE A 78 -12.46 -4.03 -6.57
CA ILE A 78 -11.05 -3.99 -6.15
C ILE A 78 -10.53 -5.42 -5.98
N TRP A 79 -11.26 -6.24 -5.23
CA TRP A 79 -10.86 -7.63 -4.97
C TRP A 79 -10.71 -8.43 -6.26
N ASN A 80 -11.70 -8.37 -7.16
CA ASN A 80 -11.67 -9.07 -8.44
C ASN A 80 -10.52 -8.56 -9.32
N PHE A 81 -10.25 -7.24 -9.33
CA PHE A 81 -9.12 -6.69 -10.07
C PHE A 81 -7.80 -7.30 -9.61
N TYR A 82 -7.57 -7.43 -8.32
CA TYR A 82 -6.34 -8.06 -7.80
C TYR A 82 -6.32 -9.58 -8.01
N LEU A 83 -7.45 -10.27 -7.97
CA LEU A 83 -7.52 -11.70 -8.29
C LEU A 83 -7.20 -11.96 -9.77
N ASP A 84 -7.74 -11.14 -10.67
CA ASP A 84 -7.61 -11.33 -12.12
C ASP A 84 -6.24 -10.90 -12.66
N HIS A 85 -5.62 -9.91 -12.03
CA HIS A 85 -4.40 -9.28 -12.53
C HIS A 85 -3.19 -9.44 -11.61
N GLY A 86 -3.39 -9.75 -10.34
CA GLY A 86 -2.30 -9.91 -9.36
C GLY A 86 -1.49 -11.18 -9.61
N ASP A 87 -0.15 -11.07 -9.68
CA ASP A 87 0.75 -12.21 -9.83
C ASP A 87 0.98 -12.94 -8.51
N ILE A 88 -0.08 -13.48 -7.91
CA ILE A 88 0.00 -14.22 -6.65
C ILE A 88 0.84 -15.50 -6.81
N GLY A 89 0.70 -16.20 -7.93
CA GLY A 89 1.48 -17.41 -8.21
C GLY A 89 2.97 -17.14 -8.36
N GLY A 90 3.35 -16.04 -9.02
CA GLY A 90 4.74 -15.58 -9.12
C GLY A 90 5.32 -15.16 -7.78
N ARG A 91 4.51 -14.55 -6.91
CA ARG A 91 4.92 -14.19 -5.53
C ARG A 91 5.26 -15.42 -4.70
N LEU A 92 4.45 -16.46 -4.74
CA LEU A 92 4.75 -17.74 -4.05
C LEU A 92 6.04 -18.37 -4.52
N LYS A 93 6.36 -18.29 -5.82
CA LYS A 93 7.67 -18.75 -6.36
C LYS A 93 8.82 -17.88 -5.84
N LYS A 94 8.67 -16.57 -5.86
CA LYS A 94 9.64 -15.61 -5.28
C LYS A 94 9.91 -15.90 -3.82
N PHE A 95 8.88 -16.20 -3.05
CA PHE A 95 8.97 -16.49 -1.62
C PHE A 95 9.99 -17.58 -1.29
N ASN A 96 10.13 -18.59 -2.15
CA ASN A 96 11.09 -19.69 -1.96
C ASN A 96 12.46 -19.44 -2.60
N ALA A 97 12.55 -18.53 -3.57
CA ALA A 97 13.75 -18.33 -4.39
C ALA A 97 14.56 -17.09 -3.99
N VAL A 98 13.98 -16.14 -3.28
CA VAL A 98 14.61 -14.86 -2.94
C VAL A 98 15.19 -14.91 -1.52
N PRO A 99 16.43 -14.37 -1.31
CA PRO A 99 16.96 -14.20 0.04
C PRO A 99 16.00 -13.41 0.91
N ALA A 100 15.84 -13.86 2.14
CA ALA A 100 14.97 -13.23 3.10
C ALA A 100 15.45 -11.80 3.42
N GLY A 101 14.52 -10.84 3.44
CA GLY A 101 14.79 -9.45 3.86
C GLY A 101 15.10 -8.46 2.74
N ASP A 102 15.22 -8.90 1.49
CA ASP A 102 15.35 -7.99 0.35
C ASP A 102 13.96 -7.63 -0.23
N PRO A 103 13.49 -6.37 -0.13
CA PRO A 103 12.21 -5.95 -0.68
C PRO A 103 12.25 -5.75 -2.20
N GLU A 104 13.43 -5.59 -2.82
CA GLU A 104 13.57 -5.23 -4.23
C GLU A 104 12.86 -6.20 -5.18
N PRO A 105 13.01 -7.53 -5.07
CA PRO A 105 12.29 -8.46 -5.93
C PRO A 105 10.76 -8.39 -5.83
N TRP A 106 10.25 -7.82 -4.72
CA TRP A 106 8.82 -7.69 -4.44
C TRP A 106 8.22 -6.37 -4.92
N THR A 107 9.06 -5.34 -5.01
CA THR A 107 8.66 -3.96 -5.31
C THR A 107 9.20 -3.43 -6.64
N ASN A 108 9.92 -4.25 -7.39
CA ASN A 108 10.54 -3.84 -8.67
C ASN A 108 9.60 -3.93 -9.88
N HIS A 109 8.46 -4.60 -9.73
CA HIS A 109 7.46 -4.74 -10.79
C HIS A 109 6.05 -4.50 -10.23
N CYS A 110 5.21 -3.88 -11.06
CA CYS A 110 3.81 -3.71 -10.73
C CYS A 110 3.13 -5.06 -10.49
N LEU A 111 2.46 -5.19 -9.36
CA LEU A 111 1.76 -6.42 -8.95
C LEU A 111 0.75 -6.88 -10.02
N THR A 112 0.10 -5.95 -10.71
CA THR A 112 -1.02 -6.23 -11.60
C THR A 112 -0.65 -6.27 -13.08
N CYS A 113 0.22 -5.41 -13.58
CA CYS A 113 0.57 -5.37 -14.99
C CYS A 113 2.01 -5.82 -15.30
N GLY A 114 2.83 -6.06 -14.26
CA GLY A 114 4.23 -6.48 -14.41
C GLY A 114 5.19 -5.40 -14.89
N ALA A 115 4.73 -4.15 -15.09
CA ALA A 115 5.60 -3.05 -15.52
C ALA A 115 6.73 -2.80 -14.52
N THR A 116 7.94 -2.59 -15.00
CA THR A 116 9.12 -2.35 -14.16
C THR A 116 9.01 -1.02 -13.44
N ARG A 117 9.34 -0.96 -12.16
CA ARG A 117 9.32 0.27 -11.34
C ARG A 117 10.11 1.40 -11.96
N SER A 118 11.31 1.12 -12.49
CA SER A 118 12.18 2.12 -13.14
C SER A 118 11.60 2.75 -14.40
N SER A 119 10.56 2.16 -15.00
CA SER A 119 9.86 2.70 -16.16
C SER A 119 8.62 3.53 -15.80
N GLN A 120 8.34 3.70 -14.49
CA GLN A 120 7.14 4.37 -14.00
C GLN A 120 7.50 5.73 -13.41
N ASP A 121 6.85 6.79 -13.89
CA ASP A 121 6.94 8.11 -13.28
C ASP A 121 6.21 8.17 -11.94
N GLU A 122 5.17 7.34 -11.77
CA GLU A 122 4.35 7.31 -10.58
C GLU A 122 3.98 5.88 -10.19
N TYR A 123 4.13 5.57 -8.91
CA TYR A 123 3.78 4.27 -8.34
C TYR A 123 3.55 4.35 -6.84
N VAL A 124 2.90 3.33 -6.31
CA VAL A 124 2.69 3.14 -4.88
C VAL A 124 3.49 1.93 -4.41
N ILE A 125 4.18 2.07 -3.29
CA ILE A 125 4.77 0.95 -2.56
C ILE A 125 3.97 0.75 -1.28
N ALA A 126 3.65 -0.51 -0.97
CA ALA A 126 2.99 -0.87 0.28
C ALA A 126 3.67 -2.05 0.96
N GLY A 127 3.66 -2.05 2.28
CA GLY A 127 4.16 -3.13 3.11
C GLY A 127 3.40 -3.25 4.42
N GLN A 128 3.19 -4.47 4.86
CA GLN A 128 2.66 -4.77 6.20
C GLN A 128 3.81 -4.94 7.18
N VAL A 129 3.67 -4.37 8.36
CA VAL A 129 4.64 -4.49 9.45
C VAL A 129 3.95 -5.13 10.67
N LEU A 130 4.59 -6.11 11.24
CA LEU A 130 4.18 -6.79 12.47
C LEU A 130 5.37 -6.84 13.42
N ASP A 131 5.20 -6.43 14.68
CA ASP A 131 6.27 -6.40 15.69
C ASP A 131 7.55 -5.67 15.22
N GLY A 132 7.40 -4.61 14.41
CA GLY A 132 8.53 -3.86 13.85
C GLY A 132 9.25 -4.56 12.69
N LEU A 133 8.76 -5.69 12.21
CA LEU A 133 9.31 -6.47 11.12
C LEU A 133 8.41 -6.39 9.88
N LEU A 134 9.01 -6.31 8.69
CA LEU A 134 8.27 -6.37 7.43
C LEU A 134 7.75 -7.80 7.19
N VAL A 135 6.47 -7.90 6.84
CA VAL A 135 5.80 -9.16 6.50
C VAL A 135 5.98 -9.43 5.01
N TYR A 136 6.56 -10.58 4.67
CA TYR A 136 6.67 -11.06 3.31
C TYR A 136 5.62 -12.15 3.05
N GLY A 137 4.87 -11.98 1.97
CA GLY A 137 3.77 -12.86 1.56
C GLY A 137 2.91 -12.13 0.54
N GLU A 138 1.79 -11.57 0.94
CA GLU A 138 0.97 -10.69 0.10
C GLU A 138 1.63 -9.33 -0.10
N THR A 139 2.34 -8.84 0.90
CA THR A 139 3.22 -7.67 0.86
C THR A 139 4.69 -8.09 0.96
N PRO A 140 5.69 -7.22 0.77
CA PRO A 140 5.56 -5.88 0.20
C PRO A 140 5.19 -5.92 -1.28
N MET A 141 4.62 -4.84 -1.83
CA MET A 141 4.19 -4.77 -3.22
C MET A 141 4.38 -3.38 -3.81
N MET A 142 4.36 -3.31 -5.14
CA MET A 142 4.29 -2.07 -5.90
C MET A 142 3.14 -2.13 -6.90
N VAL A 143 2.40 -1.03 -7.04
CA VAL A 143 1.37 -0.85 -8.07
C VAL A 143 1.64 0.46 -8.80
N CYS A 144 1.73 0.41 -10.13
CA CYS A 144 2.01 1.59 -10.95
C CYS A 144 0.79 2.52 -11.03
N GLY A 145 1.05 3.82 -11.31
CA GLY A 145 0.03 4.86 -11.39
C GLY A 145 -1.12 4.52 -12.33
N SER A 146 -0.83 3.97 -13.52
CA SER A 146 -1.86 3.59 -14.48
C SER A 146 -2.78 2.46 -13.98
N CYS A 147 -2.27 1.53 -13.17
CA CYS A 147 -3.12 0.51 -12.54
C CYS A 147 -3.95 1.07 -11.38
N MET A 148 -3.40 2.04 -10.62
CA MET A 148 -4.17 2.76 -9.61
C MET A 148 -5.29 3.61 -10.22
N GLU A 149 -5.07 4.23 -11.38
CA GLU A 149 -6.13 4.92 -12.14
C GLU A 149 -7.26 3.96 -12.51
N LYS A 150 -6.93 2.79 -13.07
CA LYS A 150 -7.94 1.78 -13.42
C LYS A 150 -8.79 1.36 -12.23
N ILE A 151 -8.15 1.14 -11.06
CA ILE A 151 -8.89 0.83 -9.84
C ILE A 151 -9.82 1.99 -9.47
N THR A 152 -9.32 3.23 -9.48
CA THR A 152 -10.10 4.42 -9.15
C THR A 152 -11.31 4.59 -10.07
N ASP A 153 -11.17 4.34 -11.37
CA ASP A 153 -12.23 4.46 -12.37
C ASP A 153 -13.36 3.43 -12.18
N MET A 154 -13.04 2.29 -11.58
CA MET A 154 -14.03 1.24 -11.29
C MET A 154 -14.88 1.52 -10.04
N LEU A 155 -14.50 2.49 -9.22
CA LEU A 155 -15.15 2.73 -7.92
C LEU A 155 -16.41 3.58 -8.06
N SER A 156 -17.38 3.33 -7.17
CA SER A 156 -18.55 4.18 -7.02
C SER A 156 -18.16 5.60 -6.56
N GLU A 157 -18.98 6.58 -6.89
CA GLU A 157 -18.79 7.96 -6.41
C GLU A 157 -18.78 8.01 -4.88
N GLU A 158 -19.69 7.29 -4.23
CA GLU A 158 -19.76 7.18 -2.77
C GLU A 158 -18.42 6.70 -2.16
N THR A 159 -17.79 5.68 -2.76
CA THR A 159 -16.49 5.19 -2.28
C THR A 159 -15.39 6.22 -2.48
N ARG A 160 -15.37 6.90 -3.63
CA ARG A 160 -14.40 7.98 -3.90
C ARG A 160 -14.55 9.12 -2.91
N ASP A 161 -15.77 9.56 -2.66
CA ASP A 161 -16.07 10.62 -1.69
C ASP A 161 -15.71 10.24 -0.26
N SER A 162 -15.96 8.98 0.13
CA SER A 162 -15.59 8.47 1.44
C SER A 162 -14.08 8.47 1.62
N TYR A 163 -13.34 8.04 0.59
CA TYR A 163 -11.88 8.06 0.61
C TYR A 163 -11.32 9.48 0.67
N ASP A 164 -11.84 10.40 -0.13
CA ASP A 164 -11.36 11.80 -0.18
C ASP A 164 -11.55 12.50 1.17
N LYS A 165 -12.73 12.36 1.80
CA LYS A 165 -13.01 12.88 3.14
C LYS A 165 -12.08 12.28 4.21
N TRP A 166 -11.78 10.99 4.07
CA TRP A 166 -10.84 10.34 4.98
C TRP A 166 -9.43 10.89 4.78
N MET A 167 -8.97 11.05 3.54
CA MET A 167 -7.64 11.59 3.21
C MET A 167 -7.47 13.02 3.71
N GLU A 168 -8.45 13.90 3.55
CA GLU A 168 -8.41 15.27 4.06
C GLU A 168 -8.18 15.32 5.58
N ARG A 169 -8.72 14.35 6.30
CA ARG A 169 -8.56 14.24 7.76
C ARG A 169 -7.21 13.67 8.17
N VAL A 170 -6.72 12.68 7.43
CA VAL A 170 -5.54 11.86 7.81
C VAL A 170 -4.24 12.48 7.30
N VAL A 171 -4.27 13.12 6.13
CA VAL A 171 -3.14 13.78 5.48
C VAL A 171 -3.52 15.21 5.08
N PRO A 172 -3.72 16.12 6.03
CA PRO A 172 -4.23 17.48 5.75
C PRO A 172 -3.32 18.30 4.82
N SER A 173 -2.02 18.00 4.81
CA SER A 173 -1.01 18.68 3.98
C SER A 173 -0.77 18.02 2.63
N ALA A 174 -1.48 16.91 2.31
CA ALA A 174 -1.32 16.29 1.02
C ALA A 174 -1.75 17.24 -0.10
N PRO A 175 -0.99 17.37 -1.18
CA PRO A 175 -1.33 18.29 -2.28
C PRO A 175 -2.69 17.87 -2.89
N GLU A 176 -3.52 18.86 -3.22
CA GLU A 176 -4.83 18.64 -3.88
C GLU A 176 -4.65 18.04 -5.27
N THR A 177 -3.54 18.38 -5.91
CA THR A 177 -3.16 17.88 -7.24
C THR A 177 -1.70 17.45 -7.25
N ILE A 178 -1.41 16.46 -8.07
CA ILE A 178 -0.07 16.02 -8.40
C ILE A 178 0.11 16.33 -9.90
N ASP A 179 1.00 17.26 -10.26
CA ASP A 179 1.24 17.65 -11.66
C ASP A 179 -0.05 17.97 -12.43
N ASP A 180 -0.94 18.82 -11.89
CA ASP A 180 -2.24 19.17 -12.46
C ASP A 180 -3.26 18.01 -12.56
N LYS A 181 -2.97 16.86 -12.00
CA LYS A 181 -3.91 15.74 -11.90
C LYS A 181 -4.58 15.70 -10.53
N PRO A 182 -5.84 15.22 -10.45
CA PRO A 182 -6.50 14.97 -9.16
C PRO A 182 -5.64 14.08 -8.25
N ARG A 183 -5.73 14.35 -6.92
CA ARG A 183 -5.05 13.52 -5.92
C ARG A 183 -5.29 12.03 -6.19
N ARG A 184 -4.21 11.26 -6.22
CA ARG A 184 -4.30 9.82 -6.43
C ARG A 184 -4.92 9.13 -5.20
N ARG A 185 -5.91 8.29 -5.45
CA ARG A 185 -6.49 7.42 -4.44
C ARG A 185 -5.73 6.11 -4.41
N VAL A 186 -5.36 5.66 -3.21
CA VAL A 186 -4.62 4.40 -3.01
C VAL A 186 -5.53 3.38 -2.34
N PHE A 187 -5.88 2.33 -3.06
CA PHE A 187 -6.78 1.26 -2.63
C PHE A 187 -5.99 -0.07 -2.57
N LEU A 188 -5.24 -0.25 -1.48
CA LEU A 188 -4.44 -1.44 -1.24
C LEU A 188 -4.93 -2.19 -0.01
#